data_baf8eedd1cc10ebe5974113da5f1bd1f
#
_entry.id   baf8eedd1cc10ebe5974113da5f1bd1f
#
_cell.length_a   1.000
_cell.length_b   1.000
_cell.length_c   1.000
_cell.angle_alpha   90.00
_cell.angle_beta   90.00
_cell.angle_gamma   90.00
#
_symmetry.space_group_name_H-M   'P 1'
#
loop_
_entity.id
_entity.type
_entity.pdbx_description
1 polymer ?
#
loop_
_entity_poly.entity_id
_entity_poly.type
_entity_poly.pdbx_seq_one_letter_code
_entity_poly.pdbx_strand_id
1 'polypeptide(L)'
;YKFSVEETREVVMQRDGTVRAARFCAACHDQVPLFSGQFDDPEYDTEHNPTGQAGITCMTCHAMTRINGVHGNGDFTIADPPRYPFAFSESAWLRSISEQLIKAKPAFHSKTLLKPFHRSAEFCSTCHKASLPAEVNHYHWLRGQNHYDSFLLSGVSGHRVDSFYYPAQAVSRCSECHM
;
A
#
# COMPACT_ATOMS: atom_id res chain seq x y z
N TYR A 1 12.04 -8.36 7.20
CA TYR A 1 11.17 -7.31 6.69
C TYR A 1 11.16 -6.10 7.62
N LYS A 2 10.64 -6.23 8.86
CA LYS A 2 10.63 -5.20 9.89
C LYS A 2 12.04 -4.68 10.17
N PHE A 3 12.99 -5.59 10.35
CA PHE A 3 14.42 -5.30 10.52
C PHE A 3 14.96 -4.33 9.44
N SER A 4 14.67 -4.56 8.17
CA SER A 4 15.16 -3.70 7.09
C SER A 4 14.62 -2.27 7.16
N VAL A 5 13.39 -2.08 7.61
CA VAL A 5 12.79 -0.75 7.79
C VAL A 5 13.39 -0.05 9.00
N GLU A 6 13.56 -0.76 10.09
CA GLU A 6 14.17 -0.26 11.33
C GLU A 6 15.63 0.16 11.10
N GLU A 7 16.43 -0.71 10.51
CA GLU A 7 17.82 -0.42 10.15
C GLU A 7 17.92 0.80 9.22
N THR A 8 17.06 0.87 8.21
CA THR A 8 17.07 2.03 7.30
C THR A 8 16.68 3.30 8.03
N ARG A 9 15.69 3.24 8.92
CA ARG A 9 15.23 4.36 9.72
C ARG A 9 16.34 4.86 10.64
N GLU A 10 17.03 3.95 11.33
CA GLU A 10 18.15 4.27 12.21
C GLU A 10 19.32 4.90 11.45
N VAL A 11 19.75 4.29 10.35
CA VAL A 11 20.86 4.81 9.52
C VAL A 11 20.51 6.20 8.94
N VAL A 12 19.28 6.39 8.48
CA VAL A 12 18.82 7.70 7.96
C VAL A 12 18.78 8.73 9.08
N MET A 13 18.30 8.36 10.26
CA MET A 13 18.28 9.25 11.42
C MET A 13 19.68 9.67 11.85
N GLN A 14 20.63 8.73 11.89
CA GLN A 14 22.04 9.02 12.23
C GLN A 14 22.70 9.93 11.17
N ARG A 15 22.39 9.73 9.91
CA ARG A 15 22.97 10.50 8.79
C ARG A 15 22.37 11.90 8.66
N ASP A 16 21.06 12.00 8.71
CA ASP A 16 20.30 13.19 8.29
C ASP A 16 19.68 13.95 9.47
N GLY A 17 19.70 13.39 10.69
CA GLY A 17 19.01 13.92 11.85
C GLY A 17 17.47 13.87 11.75
N THR A 18 16.95 13.13 10.78
CA THR A 18 15.51 12.96 10.54
C THR A 18 15.28 11.61 9.87
N VAL A 19 14.11 11.02 10.06
CA VAL A 19 13.73 9.73 9.45
C VAL A 19 13.07 9.88 8.06
N ARG A 20 13.03 11.09 7.54
CA ARG A 20 12.24 11.44 6.35
C ARG A 20 12.59 10.58 5.12
N ALA A 21 13.84 10.32 4.86
CA ALA A 21 14.24 9.52 3.71
C ALA A 21 13.85 8.04 3.83
N ALA A 22 13.61 7.52 5.05
CA ALA A 22 13.13 6.16 5.27
C ALA A 22 11.62 5.99 5.01
N ARG A 23 10.86 7.08 4.86
CA ARG A 23 9.41 7.02 4.61
C ARG A 23 9.05 6.24 3.36
N PHE A 24 9.92 6.20 2.36
CA PHE A 24 9.65 5.43 1.15
C PHE A 24 9.56 3.92 1.42
N CYS A 25 10.33 3.40 2.39
CA CYS A 25 10.21 2.01 2.85
C CYS A 25 8.86 1.81 3.57
N ALA A 26 8.52 2.72 4.48
CA ALA A 26 7.31 2.66 5.27
C ALA A 26 6.03 2.71 4.43
N ALA A 27 6.05 3.38 3.28
CA ALA A 27 4.90 3.46 2.37
C ALA A 27 4.39 2.09 1.88
N CYS A 28 5.26 1.07 1.86
CA CYS A 28 4.89 -0.30 1.51
C CYS A 28 4.90 -1.23 2.72
N HIS A 29 5.71 -0.92 3.71
CA HIS A 29 6.04 -1.85 4.77
C HIS A 29 5.46 -1.49 6.13
N ASP A 30 5.29 -0.22 6.47
CA ASP A 30 4.83 0.28 7.77
C ASP A 30 3.79 1.38 7.60
N GLN A 31 2.74 1.11 6.82
CA GLN A 31 1.75 2.13 6.50
C GLN A 31 1.00 2.66 7.72
N VAL A 32 0.74 1.81 8.71
CA VAL A 32 -0.01 2.25 9.90
C VAL A 32 0.78 3.30 10.68
N PRO A 33 2.05 3.09 11.09
CA PRO A 33 2.82 4.15 11.72
C PRO A 33 3.09 5.34 10.80
N LEU A 34 3.29 5.11 9.48
CA LEU A 34 3.50 6.19 8.52
C LEU A 34 2.30 7.15 8.45
N PHE A 35 1.10 6.60 8.25
CA PHE A 35 -0.09 7.44 8.07
C PHE A 35 -0.69 7.96 9.37
N SER A 36 -0.34 7.37 10.53
CA SER A 36 -0.65 7.95 11.84
C SER A 36 0.33 9.04 12.28
N GLY A 37 1.43 9.25 11.54
CA GLY A 37 2.49 10.19 11.87
C GLY A 37 3.51 9.68 12.88
N GLN A 38 3.30 8.52 13.45
CA GLN A 38 4.22 7.94 14.45
C GLN A 38 5.58 7.56 13.85
N PHE A 39 5.63 7.21 12.57
CA PHE A 39 6.88 6.86 11.90
C PHE A 39 7.90 8.02 11.89
N ASP A 40 7.43 9.26 11.90
CA ASP A 40 8.27 10.47 11.88
C ASP A 40 8.80 10.85 13.26
N ASP A 41 8.27 10.27 14.33
CA ASP A 41 8.76 10.49 15.69
C ASP A 41 10.08 9.75 15.91
N PRO A 42 11.20 10.44 16.21
CA PRO A 42 12.49 9.80 16.48
C PRO A 42 12.45 8.78 17.62
N GLU A 43 11.60 9.01 18.62
CA GLU A 43 11.43 8.17 19.81
C GLU A 43 10.45 6.99 19.58
N TYR A 44 9.89 6.87 18.36
CA TYR A 44 8.93 5.83 18.07
C TYR A 44 9.53 4.42 18.17
N ASP A 45 9.04 3.66 19.11
CA ASP A 45 9.42 2.26 19.32
C ASP A 45 8.61 1.34 18.39
N THR A 46 9.21 0.92 17.30
CA THR A 46 8.59 0.04 16.31
C THR A 46 8.35 -1.37 16.84
N GLU A 47 9.12 -1.80 17.84
CA GLU A 47 9.06 -3.16 18.36
C GLU A 47 7.89 -3.37 19.33
N HIS A 48 7.70 -2.41 20.25
CA HIS A 48 6.69 -2.55 21.31
C HIS A 48 5.40 -1.78 21.03
N ASN A 49 5.39 -0.89 20.04
CA ASN A 49 4.19 -0.15 19.69
C ASN A 49 3.25 -0.99 18.82
N PRO A 50 1.95 -1.10 19.18
CA PRO A 50 0.98 -1.88 18.41
C PRO A 50 0.87 -1.49 16.93
N THR A 51 1.10 -0.22 16.59
CA THR A 51 1.08 0.24 15.20
C THR A 51 2.24 -0.30 14.39
N GLY A 52 3.42 -0.49 14.99
CA GLY A 52 4.58 -1.13 14.37
C GLY A 52 4.39 -2.62 14.12
N GLN A 53 3.46 -3.25 14.84
CA GLN A 53 3.11 -4.66 14.66
C GLN A 53 1.93 -4.88 13.70
N ALA A 54 1.28 -3.82 13.25
CA ALA A 54 0.05 -3.92 12.47
C ALA A 54 0.23 -4.50 11.06
N GLY A 55 1.42 -4.31 10.45
CA GLY A 55 1.68 -4.74 9.08
C GLY A 55 0.74 -4.09 8.05
N ILE A 56 0.48 -4.80 6.96
CA ILE A 56 -0.46 -4.34 5.92
C ILE A 56 -1.88 -4.65 6.39
N THR A 57 -2.63 -3.61 6.69
CA THR A 57 -4.03 -3.73 7.11
C THR A 57 -5.01 -3.61 5.93
N CYS A 58 -6.24 -4.05 6.12
CA CYS A 58 -7.30 -3.86 5.12
C CYS A 58 -7.43 -2.38 4.71
N MET A 59 -7.27 -1.48 5.66
CA MET A 59 -7.38 -0.03 5.43
C MET A 59 -6.26 0.52 4.55
N THR A 60 -5.08 -0.07 4.56
CA THR A 60 -3.98 0.33 3.65
C THR A 60 -4.45 0.36 2.20
N CYS A 61 -5.10 -0.71 1.75
CA CYS A 61 -5.62 -0.80 0.39
C CYS A 61 -6.93 -0.01 0.22
N HIS A 62 -7.86 -0.16 1.17
CA HIS A 62 -9.21 0.40 1.04
C HIS A 62 -9.29 1.90 1.29
N ALA A 63 -8.33 2.50 1.99
CA ALA A 63 -8.22 3.94 2.14
C ALA A 63 -7.58 4.62 0.92
N MET A 64 -6.94 3.88 0.02
CA MET A 64 -6.41 4.45 -1.21
C MET A 64 -7.54 5.06 -2.04
N THR A 65 -7.33 6.30 -2.49
CA THR A 65 -8.28 7.03 -3.34
C THR A 65 -7.76 7.16 -4.75
N ARG A 66 -6.45 7.13 -4.94
CA ARG A 66 -5.80 7.27 -6.23
C ARG A 66 -4.42 6.62 -6.24
N ILE A 67 -4.08 6.01 -7.36
CA ILE A 67 -2.71 5.67 -7.74
C ILE A 67 -2.16 6.87 -8.51
N ASN A 68 -1.05 7.45 -8.05
CA ASN A 68 -0.53 8.69 -8.66
C ASN A 68 0.30 8.41 -9.91
N GLY A 69 0.89 7.23 -10.00
CA GLY A 69 1.68 6.80 -11.15
C GLY A 69 2.12 5.34 -11.06
N VAL A 70 2.83 4.90 -12.08
CA VAL A 70 3.39 3.53 -12.16
C VAL A 70 4.86 3.48 -11.75
N HIS A 71 5.32 4.47 -10.99
CA HIS A 71 6.70 4.52 -10.50
C HIS A 71 6.98 3.52 -9.38
N GLY A 72 5.94 3.07 -8.69
CA GLY A 72 6.06 2.29 -7.48
C GLY A 72 6.37 3.17 -6.27
N ASN A 73 7.20 2.70 -5.33
CA ASN A 73 7.66 3.43 -4.14
C ASN A 73 6.52 3.95 -3.24
N GLY A 74 5.35 3.28 -3.22
CA GLY A 74 4.21 3.75 -2.45
C GLY A 74 3.58 5.03 -2.96
N ASP A 75 3.66 5.30 -4.28
CA ASP A 75 3.12 6.52 -4.89
C ASP A 75 1.60 6.44 -5.08
N PHE A 76 0.89 6.58 -3.97
CA PHE A 76 -0.56 6.60 -3.91
C PHE A 76 -1.07 7.66 -2.94
N THR A 77 -2.34 8.02 -3.08
CA THR A 77 -3.04 8.93 -2.17
C THR A 77 -4.04 8.15 -1.35
N ILE A 78 -4.09 8.44 -0.05
CA ILE A 78 -5.12 7.90 0.85
C ILE A 78 -6.06 9.01 1.32
N ALA A 79 -7.24 8.61 1.74
CA ALA A 79 -8.17 9.45 2.48
C ALA A 79 -8.91 8.60 3.52
N ASP A 80 -9.40 9.25 4.55
CA ASP A 80 -10.26 8.58 5.52
C ASP A 80 -11.46 7.97 4.81
N PRO A 81 -11.71 6.68 4.99
CA PRO A 81 -12.88 6.05 4.41
C PRO A 81 -14.15 6.56 5.10
N PRO A 82 -15.30 6.55 4.41
CA PRO A 82 -16.57 6.88 5.02
C PRO A 82 -16.83 6.02 6.26
N ARG A 83 -17.18 6.68 7.35
CA ARG A 83 -17.46 6.00 8.61
C ARG A 83 -18.89 5.49 8.64
N TYR A 84 -19.05 4.25 9.07
CA TYR A 84 -20.39 3.72 9.34
C TYR A 84 -20.99 4.36 10.59
N PRO A 85 -22.32 4.53 10.64
CA PRO A 85 -22.98 4.99 11.84
C PRO A 85 -22.55 4.15 13.06
N PHE A 86 -22.22 4.80 14.16
CA PHE A 86 -21.83 4.19 15.42
C PHE A 86 -20.53 3.35 15.41
N ALA A 87 -19.76 3.33 14.34
CA ALA A 87 -18.53 2.52 14.25
C ALA A 87 -17.51 2.83 15.35
N PHE A 88 -17.47 4.10 15.83
CA PHE A 88 -16.57 4.56 16.88
C PHE A 88 -17.29 4.92 18.18
N SER A 89 -18.50 4.41 18.38
CA SER A 89 -19.23 4.61 19.64
C SER A 89 -18.51 3.92 20.81
N GLU A 90 -18.46 4.57 21.94
CA GLU A 90 -17.99 3.95 23.20
C GLU A 90 -18.91 2.81 23.65
N SER A 91 -20.20 2.90 23.31
CA SER A 91 -21.18 1.85 23.61
C SER A 91 -20.98 0.60 22.75
N ALA A 92 -20.71 -0.54 23.37
CA ALA A 92 -20.59 -1.82 22.70
C ALA A 92 -21.87 -2.22 21.93
N TRP A 93 -23.04 -1.85 22.45
CA TRP A 93 -24.33 -2.12 21.78
C TRP A 93 -24.47 -1.32 20.48
N LEU A 94 -24.09 -0.04 20.46
CA LEU A 94 -24.11 0.76 19.25
C LEU A 94 -23.08 0.27 18.22
N ARG A 95 -21.90 -0.17 18.64
CA ARG A 95 -20.94 -0.81 17.72
C ARG A 95 -21.51 -2.08 17.10
N SER A 96 -22.21 -2.91 17.89
CA SER A 96 -22.88 -4.10 17.36
C SER A 96 -23.94 -3.76 16.31
N ILE A 97 -24.68 -2.67 16.48
CA ILE A 97 -25.61 -2.18 15.45
C ILE A 97 -24.86 -1.81 14.17
N SER A 98 -23.73 -1.11 14.29
CA SER A 98 -22.89 -0.77 13.13
C SER A 98 -22.47 -2.01 12.35
N GLU A 99 -22.02 -3.05 13.04
CA GLU A 99 -21.65 -4.33 12.41
C GLU A 99 -22.82 -5.00 11.69
N GLN A 100 -24.02 -4.97 12.29
CA GLN A 100 -25.22 -5.52 11.66
C GLN A 100 -25.62 -4.70 10.40
N LEU A 101 -25.48 -3.39 10.42
CA LEU A 101 -25.74 -2.54 9.26
C LEU A 101 -24.78 -2.86 8.10
N ILE A 102 -23.51 -3.10 8.39
CA ILE A 102 -22.52 -3.52 7.38
C ILE A 102 -22.93 -4.86 6.78
N LYS A 103 -23.25 -5.85 7.62
CA LYS A 103 -23.68 -7.19 7.19
C LYS A 103 -24.97 -7.16 6.39
N ALA A 104 -25.90 -6.27 6.76
CA ALA A 104 -27.20 -6.15 6.08
C ALA A 104 -27.12 -5.52 4.68
N LYS A 105 -26.06 -4.74 4.40
CA LYS A 105 -25.87 -4.06 3.10
C LYS A 105 -24.47 -4.24 2.52
N PRO A 106 -24.04 -5.46 2.20
CA PRO A 106 -22.71 -5.73 1.69
C PRO A 106 -22.41 -5.02 0.36
N ALA A 107 -23.40 -4.79 -0.47
CA ALA A 107 -23.25 -4.04 -1.72
C ALA A 107 -22.89 -2.58 -1.48
N PHE A 108 -23.40 -1.96 -0.41
CA PHE A 108 -23.02 -0.60 -0.02
C PHE A 108 -21.58 -0.57 0.49
N HIS A 109 -21.21 -1.51 1.34
CA HIS A 109 -19.85 -1.66 1.83
C HIS A 109 -18.86 -1.85 0.66
N SER A 110 -19.17 -2.76 -0.24
CA SER A 110 -18.37 -3.01 -1.43
C SER A 110 -18.23 -1.75 -2.29
N LYS A 111 -19.32 -1.05 -2.58
CA LYS A 111 -19.30 0.20 -3.38
C LYS A 111 -18.44 1.30 -2.73
N THR A 112 -18.46 1.37 -1.41
CA THR A 112 -17.73 2.41 -0.65
C THR A 112 -16.22 2.14 -0.64
N LEU A 113 -15.82 0.90 -0.45
CA LEU A 113 -14.43 0.51 -0.18
C LEU A 113 -13.72 -0.08 -1.40
N LEU A 114 -14.43 -0.66 -2.37
CA LEU A 114 -13.84 -1.19 -3.59
C LEU A 114 -13.91 -0.15 -4.70
N LYS A 115 -12.76 0.22 -5.22
CA LYS A 115 -12.61 1.15 -6.34
C LYS A 115 -12.13 0.39 -7.58
N PRO A 116 -12.40 0.88 -8.79
CA PRO A 116 -12.02 0.19 -10.04
C PRO A 116 -10.53 -0.17 -10.10
N PHE A 117 -9.65 0.71 -9.60
CA PHE A 117 -8.21 0.47 -9.66
C PHE A 117 -7.74 -0.72 -8.80
N HIS A 118 -8.50 -1.16 -7.77
CA HIS A 118 -8.14 -2.37 -7.02
C HIS A 118 -8.06 -3.63 -7.90
N ARG A 119 -8.67 -3.57 -9.09
CA ARG A 119 -8.63 -4.64 -10.08
C ARG A 119 -7.61 -4.41 -11.19
N SER A 120 -6.73 -3.44 -11.04
CA SER A 120 -5.70 -3.15 -12.04
C SER A 120 -4.32 -3.65 -11.58
N ALA A 121 -3.43 -3.89 -12.53
CA ALA A 121 -2.05 -4.23 -12.25
C ALA A 121 -1.29 -3.02 -11.64
N GLU A 122 -1.69 -1.81 -11.97
CA GLU A 122 -1.15 -0.55 -11.44
C GLU A 122 -1.34 -0.46 -9.93
N PHE A 123 -2.44 -0.96 -9.39
CA PHE A 123 -2.66 -1.03 -7.95
C PHE A 123 -1.55 -1.84 -7.25
N CYS A 124 -1.22 -2.99 -7.80
CA CYS A 124 -0.16 -3.83 -7.25
C CYS A 124 1.23 -3.18 -7.41
N SER A 125 1.43 -2.40 -8.48
CA SER A 125 2.69 -1.72 -8.74
C SER A 125 3.07 -0.71 -7.66
N THR A 126 2.13 -0.17 -6.92
CA THR A 126 2.39 0.80 -5.84
C THR A 126 3.40 0.27 -4.82
N CYS A 127 3.35 -1.04 -4.53
CA CYS A 127 4.23 -1.72 -3.59
C CYS A 127 5.14 -2.76 -4.27
N HIS A 128 4.72 -3.36 -5.40
CA HIS A 128 5.48 -4.40 -6.10
C HIS A 128 6.40 -3.86 -7.21
N LYS A 129 6.69 -2.56 -7.14
CA LYS A 129 7.72 -1.89 -7.93
C LYS A 129 8.40 -0.86 -7.04
N ALA A 130 9.72 -0.94 -6.95
CA ALA A 130 10.50 -0.03 -6.12
C ALA A 130 11.84 0.30 -6.79
N SER A 131 12.27 1.54 -6.62
CA SER A 131 13.60 2.01 -6.97
C SER A 131 14.10 2.91 -5.85
N LEU A 132 15.41 2.94 -5.60
CA LEU A 132 15.95 3.83 -4.60
C LEU A 132 15.75 5.29 -5.03
N PRO A 133 15.09 6.11 -4.22
CA PRO A 133 14.91 7.52 -4.53
C PRO A 133 16.22 8.29 -4.32
N ALA A 134 16.29 9.46 -4.95
CA ALA A 134 17.48 10.32 -4.91
C ALA A 134 17.92 10.71 -3.50
N GLU A 135 16.97 10.90 -2.61
CA GLU A 135 17.18 11.26 -1.19
C GLU A 135 17.95 10.19 -0.43
N VAL A 136 17.82 8.94 -0.84
CA VAL A 136 18.51 7.81 -0.19
C VAL A 136 19.84 7.51 -0.86
N ASN A 137 19.95 7.67 -2.17
CA ASN A 137 21.07 7.17 -2.96
C ASN A 137 21.79 8.25 -3.82
N HIS A 138 21.62 9.50 -3.50
CA HIS A 138 22.33 10.62 -4.18
C HIS A 138 22.29 10.55 -5.71
N TYR A 139 21.10 10.32 -6.28
CA TYR A 139 20.84 10.18 -7.73
C TYR A 139 21.49 8.95 -8.42
N HIS A 140 22.12 8.06 -7.70
CA HIS A 140 22.49 6.76 -8.25
C HIS A 140 21.23 5.90 -8.36
N TRP A 141 20.62 5.92 -9.52
CA TRP A 141 19.42 5.13 -9.76
C TRP A 141 19.69 3.62 -9.57
N LEU A 142 19.03 3.02 -8.64
CA LEU A 142 19.08 1.58 -8.39
C LEU A 142 17.66 1.03 -8.37
N ARG A 143 17.40 0.10 -9.30
CA ARG A 143 16.15 -0.63 -9.32
C ARG A 143 16.14 -1.63 -8.17
N GLY A 144 15.12 -1.56 -7.33
CA GLY A 144 14.75 -2.61 -6.39
C GLY A 144 13.89 -3.69 -7.07
N GLN A 145 12.94 -4.24 -6.34
CA GLN A 145 11.99 -5.18 -6.93
C GLN A 145 11.17 -4.51 -8.05
N ASN A 146 10.83 -5.28 -9.06
CA ASN A 146 10.01 -4.80 -10.17
C ASN A 146 9.19 -5.93 -10.79
N HIS A 147 8.19 -6.38 -10.07
CA HIS A 147 7.26 -7.39 -10.55
C HIS A 147 6.31 -6.82 -11.61
N TYR A 148 5.97 -5.53 -11.52
CA TYR A 148 5.03 -4.88 -12.43
C TYR A 148 5.54 -4.84 -13.87
N ASP A 149 6.74 -4.29 -14.13
CA ASP A 149 7.27 -4.22 -15.49
C ASP A 149 7.55 -5.61 -16.05
N SER A 150 8.04 -6.53 -15.21
CA SER A 150 8.25 -7.92 -15.60
C SER A 150 6.95 -8.61 -15.99
N PHE A 151 5.85 -8.34 -15.28
CA PHE A 151 4.54 -8.82 -15.62
C PHE A 151 4.06 -8.24 -16.95
N LEU A 152 4.15 -6.93 -17.15
CA LEU A 152 3.75 -6.28 -18.40
C LEU A 152 4.51 -6.82 -19.61
N LEU A 153 5.80 -7.12 -19.43
CA LEU A 153 6.66 -7.69 -20.47
C LEU A 153 6.46 -9.20 -20.66
N SER A 154 5.72 -9.86 -19.78
CA SER A 154 5.42 -11.28 -19.92
C SER A 154 4.37 -11.56 -21.02
N GLY A 155 4.42 -12.74 -21.62
CA GLY A 155 3.39 -13.17 -22.57
C GLY A 155 2.00 -13.37 -21.93
N VAL A 156 1.94 -13.43 -20.60
CA VAL A 156 0.69 -13.68 -19.86
C VAL A 156 -0.16 -12.41 -19.73
N SER A 157 0.47 -11.25 -19.59
CA SER A 157 -0.24 -9.99 -19.28
C SER A 157 -1.13 -9.47 -20.42
N GLY A 158 -0.85 -9.84 -21.65
CA GLY A 158 -1.51 -9.28 -22.83
C GLY A 158 -1.06 -7.86 -23.21
N HIS A 159 -0.04 -7.32 -22.54
CA HIS A 159 0.46 -5.96 -22.80
C HIS A 159 1.68 -5.89 -23.72
N ARG A 160 2.25 -7.04 -24.10
CA ARG A 160 3.37 -7.08 -25.05
C ARG A 160 2.90 -6.74 -26.48
N VAL A 161 3.82 -6.29 -27.29
CA VAL A 161 3.58 -5.99 -28.71
C VAL A 161 3.03 -7.21 -29.47
N ASP A 162 3.53 -8.39 -29.16
CA ASP A 162 3.06 -9.66 -29.75
C ASP A 162 1.71 -10.13 -29.21
N SER A 163 1.24 -9.61 -28.10
CA SER A 163 -0.10 -9.90 -27.57
C SER A 163 -1.23 -9.44 -28.51
N PHE A 164 -0.93 -8.53 -29.41
CA PHE A 164 -1.86 -8.14 -30.46
C PHE A 164 -2.28 -9.34 -31.32
N TYR A 165 -1.40 -10.31 -31.47
CA TYR A 165 -1.64 -11.53 -32.27
C TYR A 165 -2.20 -12.69 -31.46
N TYR A 166 -2.10 -12.66 -30.13
CA TYR A 166 -2.47 -13.77 -29.24
C TYR A 166 -3.37 -13.33 -28.07
N PRO A 167 -4.47 -12.60 -28.30
CA PRO A 167 -5.24 -11.99 -27.21
C PRO A 167 -6.07 -12.98 -26.38
N ALA A 168 -6.25 -14.23 -26.84
CA ALA A 168 -7.32 -15.09 -26.34
C ALA A 168 -7.14 -15.65 -24.92
N GLN A 169 -5.96 -15.52 -24.30
CA GLN A 169 -5.67 -16.10 -22.97
C GLN A 169 -4.88 -15.14 -22.05
N ALA A 170 -4.92 -13.85 -22.33
CA ALA A 170 -4.20 -12.88 -21.51
C ALA A 170 -4.88 -12.68 -20.14
N VAL A 171 -4.09 -12.81 -19.08
CA VAL A 171 -4.46 -12.43 -17.71
C VAL A 171 -3.92 -11.03 -17.47
N SER A 172 -4.78 -10.04 -17.55
CA SER A 172 -4.38 -8.62 -17.50
C SER A 172 -4.19 -8.07 -16.08
N ARG A 173 -4.50 -8.86 -15.06
CA ARG A 173 -4.50 -8.43 -13.67
C ARG A 173 -3.76 -9.43 -12.78
N CYS A 174 -2.93 -8.92 -11.90
CA CYS A 174 -2.22 -9.73 -10.93
C CYS A 174 -3.16 -10.49 -9.99
N SER A 175 -4.30 -9.88 -9.66
CA SER A 175 -5.31 -10.46 -8.76
C SER A 175 -6.04 -11.69 -9.33
N GLU A 176 -5.91 -11.97 -10.63
CA GLU A 176 -6.51 -13.18 -11.22
C GLU A 176 -5.71 -14.46 -10.90
N CYS A 177 -4.46 -14.30 -10.47
CA CYS A 177 -3.61 -15.42 -10.08
C CYS A 177 -3.22 -15.40 -8.60
N HIS A 178 -3.19 -14.20 -7.95
CA HIS A 178 -2.61 -14.04 -6.61
C HIS A 178 -3.65 -13.70 -5.52
N MET A 179 -4.90 -13.41 -5.85
CA MET A 179 -5.92 -13.03 -4.87
C MET A 179 -7.25 -13.74 -5.11
#